data_a6d5952d392c08c5cc456ed960efb5e6
#
_entry.id   a6d5952d392c08c5cc456ed960efb5e6
#
_cell.length_a   1.000
_cell.length_b   1.000
_cell.length_c   1.000
_cell.angle_alpha   90.00
_cell.angle_beta   90.00
_cell.angle_gamma   90.00
#
_symmetry.space_group_name_H-M   'P 1'
#
loop_
_entity.id
_entity.type
_entity.pdbx_description
1 polymer ?
#
loop_
_entity_poly.entity_id
_entity_poly.type
_entity_poly.pdbx_seq_one_letter_code
_entity_poly.pdbx_strand_id
1 'polypeptide(L)'
;MSKNILVAVAWPYANAEIHVGNITGAYLPADIFARYHRLCGNHVLMVSGSDAHGTPITVRADAEGKSASEIYKNFHTGFINLFMQLGISYDLFTTTHSENHFKVSQTIFKRLLDNDYLYRETEKQWYSPNENRFLPDRYVEGTCYLCGYENARGDQCDGCGSILDGKKLVDPRSRTGNLSLELRDTEHFFLDLAKLAPQISEYLEKDKDHWRSNVIKPSRYTCLLYTSDAADERSSEDLGGR
;
A
#
# COMPACT_ATOMS: atom_id res chain seq x y z
N MET A 1 -26.97 26.15 6.57
CA MET A 1 -25.95 26.38 5.53
C MET A 1 -25.56 25.02 4.94
N SER A 2 -25.50 24.90 3.63
CA SER A 2 -25.00 23.67 2.97
C SER A 2 -23.49 23.52 3.25
N LYS A 3 -23.04 22.27 3.40
CA LYS A 3 -21.63 21.93 3.61
C LYS A 3 -21.01 21.40 2.33
N ASN A 4 -19.71 21.61 2.14
CA ASN A 4 -18.92 20.91 1.14
C ASN A 4 -18.32 19.66 1.79
N ILE A 5 -18.58 18.50 1.21
CA ILE A 5 -18.19 17.20 1.75
C ILE A 5 -17.43 16.43 0.68
N LEU A 6 -16.20 16.03 0.98
CA LEU A 6 -15.41 15.11 0.18
C LEU A 6 -15.52 13.70 0.77
N VAL A 7 -15.98 12.74 -0.02
CA VAL A 7 -16.00 11.33 0.32
C VAL A 7 -14.92 10.63 -0.51
N ALA A 8 -13.76 10.46 0.08
CA ALA A 8 -12.62 9.77 -0.54
C ALA A 8 -12.66 8.30 -0.14
N VAL A 9 -12.92 7.42 -1.09
CA VAL A 9 -13.08 5.98 -0.87
C VAL A 9 -11.78 5.24 -1.18
N ALA A 10 -11.45 4.22 -0.38
CA ALA A 10 -10.26 3.41 -0.58
C ALA A 10 -10.20 2.84 -2.01
N TRP A 11 -9.02 2.90 -2.61
CA TRP A 11 -8.80 2.44 -3.98
C TRP A 11 -8.55 0.93 -4.01
N PRO A 12 -9.32 0.16 -4.79
CA PRO A 12 -9.04 -1.26 -4.97
C PRO A 12 -7.79 -1.49 -5.82
N TYR A 13 -6.98 -2.47 -5.45
CA TYR A 13 -5.93 -2.97 -6.31
C TYR A 13 -6.51 -3.66 -7.54
N ALA A 14 -6.01 -3.28 -8.71
CA ALA A 14 -6.47 -3.82 -9.99
C ALA A 14 -5.80 -5.17 -10.32
N ASN A 15 -5.84 -6.12 -9.38
CA ASN A 15 -5.25 -7.45 -9.50
C ASN A 15 -6.20 -8.59 -9.10
N ALA A 16 -7.37 -8.27 -8.54
CA ALA A 16 -8.36 -9.25 -8.09
C ALA A 16 -9.78 -8.67 -8.20
N GLU A 17 -10.77 -9.54 -8.28
CA GLU A 17 -12.17 -9.15 -8.24
C GLU A 17 -12.55 -8.54 -6.89
N ILE A 18 -13.47 -7.58 -6.93
CA ILE A 18 -14.07 -7.02 -5.71
C ILE A 18 -15.06 -8.05 -5.16
N HIS A 19 -14.87 -8.44 -3.92
CA HIS A 19 -15.77 -9.38 -3.23
C HIS A 19 -16.72 -8.65 -2.27
N VAL A 20 -17.72 -9.38 -1.75
CA VAL A 20 -18.75 -8.82 -0.86
C VAL A 20 -18.16 -8.08 0.35
N GLY A 21 -17.06 -8.57 0.93
CA GLY A 21 -16.38 -7.90 2.03
C GLY A 21 -15.85 -6.51 1.68
N ASN A 22 -15.32 -6.32 0.47
CA ASN A 22 -14.92 -4.99 0.00
C ASN A 22 -16.13 -4.07 -0.21
N ILE A 23 -17.21 -4.61 -0.81
CA ILE A 23 -18.44 -3.86 -1.07
C ILE A 23 -19.04 -3.34 0.23
N THR A 24 -19.23 -4.24 1.21
CA THR A 24 -19.88 -3.90 2.49
C THR A 24 -18.98 -3.14 3.45
N GLY A 25 -17.67 -3.32 3.35
CA GLY A 25 -16.70 -2.67 4.24
C GLY A 25 -16.27 -1.26 3.80
N ALA A 26 -16.25 -0.98 2.50
CA ALA A 26 -15.73 0.28 1.99
C ALA A 26 -16.70 1.01 1.06
N TYR A 27 -17.18 0.37 -0.01
CA TYR A 27 -17.84 1.09 -1.11
C TYR A 27 -19.29 1.46 -0.81
N LEU A 28 -20.07 0.50 -0.34
CA LEU A 28 -21.48 0.71 -0.03
C LEU A 28 -21.71 1.69 1.14
N PRO A 29 -20.98 1.61 2.27
CA PRO A 29 -21.12 2.59 3.34
C PRO A 29 -20.78 4.03 2.90
N ALA A 30 -19.77 4.17 2.04
CA ALA A 30 -19.41 5.48 1.49
C ALA A 30 -20.51 6.05 0.58
N ASP A 31 -21.12 5.22 -0.27
CA ASP A 31 -22.21 5.63 -1.13
C ASP A 31 -23.46 6.01 -0.33
N ILE A 32 -23.82 5.24 0.69
CA ILE A 32 -24.94 5.57 1.59
C ILE A 32 -24.68 6.92 2.26
N PHE A 33 -23.48 7.16 2.77
CA PHE A 33 -23.10 8.44 3.36
C PHE A 33 -23.21 9.59 2.35
N ALA A 34 -22.68 9.42 1.16
CA ALA A 34 -22.73 10.43 0.11
C ALA A 34 -24.17 10.76 -0.29
N ARG A 35 -25.03 9.75 -0.50
CA ARG A 35 -26.45 9.93 -0.83
C ARG A 35 -27.20 10.63 0.27
N TYR A 36 -27.01 10.23 1.51
CA TYR A 36 -27.64 10.89 2.67
C TYR A 36 -27.33 12.39 2.69
N HIS A 37 -26.07 12.76 2.55
CA HIS A 37 -25.68 14.16 2.57
C HIS A 37 -26.15 14.95 1.35
N ARG A 38 -26.24 14.34 0.17
CA ARG A 38 -26.86 14.96 -0.99
C ARG A 38 -28.35 15.23 -0.76
N LEU A 39 -29.08 14.28 -0.16
CA LEU A 39 -30.47 14.45 0.23
C LEU A 39 -30.67 15.56 1.28
N CYS A 40 -29.69 15.77 2.16
CA CYS A 40 -29.69 16.88 3.12
C CYS A 40 -29.33 18.25 2.49
N GLY A 41 -29.15 18.34 1.17
CA GLY A 41 -28.81 19.57 0.46
C GLY A 41 -27.34 20.00 0.59
N ASN A 42 -26.44 19.09 0.96
CA ASN A 42 -25.01 19.37 0.99
C ASN A 42 -24.37 19.15 -0.40
N HIS A 43 -23.28 19.87 -0.69
CA HIS A 43 -22.45 19.63 -1.85
C HIS A 43 -21.48 18.47 -1.56
N VAL A 44 -21.69 17.34 -2.22
CA VAL A 44 -20.89 16.13 -1.99
C VAL A 44 -20.12 15.76 -3.23
N LEU A 45 -18.82 15.56 -3.10
CA LEU A 45 -17.94 14.98 -4.11
C LEU A 45 -17.47 13.61 -3.60
N MET A 46 -17.91 12.54 -4.26
CA MET A 46 -17.50 11.15 -3.93
C MET A 46 -16.52 10.66 -4.97
N VAL A 47 -15.31 10.33 -4.54
CA VAL A 47 -14.21 9.99 -5.43
C VAL A 47 -13.52 8.68 -5.03
N SER A 48 -13.06 7.94 -6.03
CA SER A 48 -12.19 6.77 -5.87
C SER A 48 -11.45 6.50 -7.20
N GLY A 49 -10.81 5.35 -7.28
CA GLY A 49 -10.13 4.89 -8.48
C GLY A 49 -9.50 3.53 -8.25
N SER A 50 -8.98 2.91 -9.28
CA SER A 50 -8.21 1.67 -9.16
C SER A 50 -6.72 1.97 -8.97
N ASP A 51 -6.12 1.26 -8.02
CA ASP A 51 -4.68 1.23 -7.86
C ASP A 51 -4.07 0.26 -8.88
N ALA A 52 -3.39 0.86 -9.88
CA ALA A 52 -2.89 0.15 -11.06
C ALA A 52 -1.40 -0.17 -11.00
N HIS A 53 -0.73 0.16 -9.90
CA HIS A 53 0.71 -0.04 -9.72
C HIS A 53 1.01 -0.93 -8.52
N GLY A 54 2.17 -1.56 -8.56
CA GLY A 54 2.67 -2.35 -7.45
C GLY A 54 2.84 -3.83 -7.77
N THR A 55 3.59 -4.50 -6.89
CA THR A 55 4.00 -5.90 -7.01
C THR A 55 2.84 -6.89 -7.23
N PRO A 56 1.66 -6.75 -6.60
CA PRO A 56 0.56 -7.70 -6.81
C PRO A 56 0.09 -7.80 -8.27
N ILE A 57 0.15 -6.69 -9.01
CA ILE A 57 -0.26 -6.67 -10.42
C ILE A 57 0.81 -7.34 -11.29
N THR A 58 2.10 -7.05 -11.04
CA THR A 58 3.19 -7.67 -11.80
C THR A 58 3.30 -9.16 -11.54
N VAL A 59 3.14 -9.62 -10.29
CA VAL A 59 3.09 -11.06 -9.95
C VAL A 59 1.97 -11.76 -10.73
N ARG A 60 0.79 -11.15 -10.80
CA ARG A 60 -0.32 -11.72 -11.55
C ARG A 60 -0.07 -11.70 -13.05
N ALA A 61 0.51 -10.63 -13.57
CA ALA A 61 0.88 -10.50 -14.97
C ALA A 61 1.87 -11.62 -15.39
N ASP A 62 2.92 -11.83 -14.59
CA ASP A 62 3.89 -12.89 -14.81
C ASP A 62 3.23 -14.28 -14.78
N ALA A 63 2.34 -14.54 -13.82
CA ALA A 63 1.62 -15.82 -13.70
C ALA A 63 0.66 -16.09 -14.87
N GLU A 64 0.04 -15.05 -15.45
CA GLU A 64 -0.90 -15.17 -16.57
C GLU A 64 -0.21 -15.01 -17.96
N GLY A 65 1.09 -14.71 -18.00
CA GLY A 65 1.81 -14.43 -19.25
C GLY A 65 1.29 -13.18 -19.97
N LYS A 66 0.79 -12.19 -19.22
CA LYS A 66 0.24 -10.94 -19.72
C LYS A 66 1.09 -9.75 -19.30
N SER A 67 0.87 -8.60 -19.92
CA SER A 67 1.45 -7.35 -19.45
C SER A 67 0.70 -6.84 -18.21
N ALA A 68 1.38 -6.11 -17.31
CA ALA A 68 0.76 -5.43 -16.18
C ALA A 68 -0.36 -4.48 -16.64
N SER A 69 -0.20 -3.87 -17.83
CA SER A 69 -1.20 -2.98 -18.44
C SER A 69 -2.50 -3.71 -18.78
N GLU A 70 -2.43 -4.92 -19.31
CA GLU A 70 -3.62 -5.74 -19.61
C GLU A 70 -4.34 -6.15 -18.32
N ILE A 71 -3.58 -6.57 -17.29
CA ILE A 71 -4.14 -6.95 -16.01
C ILE A 71 -4.95 -5.79 -15.41
N TYR A 72 -4.31 -4.63 -15.21
CA TYR A 72 -4.99 -3.52 -14.55
C TYR A 72 -6.20 -3.02 -15.35
N LYS A 73 -6.12 -2.95 -16.68
CA LYS A 73 -7.24 -2.50 -17.53
C LYS A 73 -8.46 -3.40 -17.41
N ASN A 74 -8.25 -4.71 -17.38
CA ASN A 74 -9.33 -5.68 -17.21
C ASN A 74 -10.05 -5.47 -15.89
N PHE A 75 -9.30 -5.38 -14.77
CA PHE A 75 -9.90 -5.17 -13.45
C PHE A 75 -10.53 -3.78 -13.31
N HIS A 76 -9.88 -2.74 -13.81
CA HIS A 76 -10.44 -1.38 -13.80
C HIS A 76 -11.81 -1.33 -14.49
N THR A 77 -11.91 -1.93 -15.68
CA THR A 77 -13.18 -2.03 -16.40
C THR A 77 -14.20 -2.86 -15.62
N GLY A 78 -13.78 -3.98 -15.02
CA GLY A 78 -14.62 -4.82 -14.16
C GLY A 78 -15.17 -4.04 -12.96
N PHE A 79 -14.34 -3.24 -12.30
CA PHE A 79 -14.76 -2.40 -11.16
C PHE A 79 -15.81 -1.37 -11.56
N ILE A 80 -15.59 -0.67 -12.69
CA ILE A 80 -16.57 0.31 -13.19
C ILE A 80 -17.91 -0.38 -13.44
N ASN A 81 -17.91 -1.50 -14.15
CA ASN A 81 -19.13 -2.26 -14.45
C ASN A 81 -19.84 -2.73 -13.17
N LEU A 82 -19.10 -3.25 -12.19
CA LEU A 82 -19.65 -3.67 -10.91
C LEU A 82 -20.30 -2.51 -10.16
N PHE A 83 -19.61 -1.36 -10.05
CA PHE A 83 -20.14 -0.20 -9.36
C PHE A 83 -21.36 0.39 -10.05
N MET A 84 -21.41 0.36 -11.38
CA MET A 84 -22.61 0.73 -12.14
C MET A 84 -23.78 -0.20 -11.85
N GLN A 85 -23.56 -1.52 -11.83
CA GLN A 85 -24.61 -2.51 -11.51
C GLN A 85 -25.13 -2.37 -10.06
N LEU A 86 -24.25 -2.04 -9.12
CA LEU A 86 -24.61 -1.76 -7.74
C LEU A 86 -25.23 -0.37 -7.53
N GLY A 87 -25.22 0.48 -8.55
CA GLY A 87 -25.72 1.84 -8.49
C GLY A 87 -24.88 2.75 -7.57
N ILE A 88 -23.59 2.46 -7.36
CA ILE A 88 -22.70 3.30 -6.56
C ILE A 88 -22.44 4.61 -7.27
N SER A 89 -22.68 5.72 -6.58
CA SER A 89 -22.81 7.06 -7.18
C SER A 89 -21.51 7.86 -7.10
N TYR A 90 -20.40 7.34 -7.64
CA TYR A 90 -19.17 8.11 -7.76
C TYR A 90 -19.33 9.32 -8.68
N ASP A 91 -18.81 10.47 -8.27
CA ASP A 91 -18.66 11.65 -9.15
C ASP A 91 -17.41 11.49 -10.02
N LEU A 92 -16.36 10.81 -9.48
CA LEU A 92 -15.15 10.47 -10.22
C LEU A 92 -14.63 9.11 -9.77
N PHE A 93 -14.50 8.18 -10.71
CA PHE A 93 -13.75 6.94 -10.54
C PHE A 93 -12.62 6.89 -11.58
N THR A 94 -11.38 7.04 -11.15
CA THR A 94 -10.20 7.16 -12.00
C THR A 94 -9.20 6.00 -11.80
N THR A 95 -7.95 6.18 -12.17
CA THR A 95 -6.87 5.20 -11.98
C THR A 95 -5.56 5.89 -11.65
N THR A 96 -4.70 5.22 -10.87
CA THR A 96 -3.31 5.69 -10.66
C THR A 96 -2.49 5.64 -11.95
N HIS A 97 -2.94 4.93 -12.99
CA HIS A 97 -2.31 4.90 -14.32
C HIS A 97 -2.89 6.00 -15.25
N SER A 98 -2.78 7.23 -14.82
CA SER A 98 -3.20 8.40 -15.60
C SER A 98 -2.09 9.45 -15.64
N GLU A 99 -2.03 10.24 -16.72
CA GLU A 99 -1.02 11.30 -16.87
C GLU A 99 -1.09 12.33 -15.74
N ASN A 100 -2.31 12.66 -15.29
CA ASN A 100 -2.51 13.56 -14.16
C ASN A 100 -1.88 13.00 -12.89
N HIS A 101 -2.11 11.72 -12.59
CA HIS A 101 -1.52 11.07 -11.42
C HIS A 101 0.01 11.04 -11.50
N PHE A 102 0.56 10.68 -12.66
CA PHE A 102 2.02 10.69 -12.87
C PHE A 102 2.63 12.06 -12.61
N LYS A 103 2.03 13.10 -13.18
CA LYS A 103 2.49 14.49 -13.01
C LYS A 103 2.44 14.93 -11.55
N VAL A 104 1.35 14.63 -10.85
CA VAL A 104 1.19 15.00 -9.44
C VAL A 104 2.19 14.27 -8.57
N SER A 105 2.33 12.94 -8.73
CA SER A 105 3.28 12.12 -7.97
C SER A 105 4.72 12.59 -8.16
N GLN A 106 5.13 12.84 -9.41
CA GLN A 106 6.47 13.37 -9.71
C GLN A 106 6.68 14.77 -9.11
N THR A 107 5.65 15.61 -9.13
CA THR A 107 5.73 16.96 -8.55
C THR A 107 5.89 16.89 -7.02
N ILE A 108 5.15 16.00 -6.36
CA ILE A 108 5.27 15.79 -4.91
C ILE A 108 6.66 15.25 -4.58
N PHE A 109 7.14 14.25 -5.31
CA PHE A 109 8.49 13.70 -5.12
C PHE A 109 9.57 14.78 -5.21
N LYS A 110 9.53 15.60 -6.28
CA LYS A 110 10.48 16.69 -6.46
C LYS A 110 10.42 17.71 -5.32
N ARG A 111 9.21 18.09 -4.88
CA ARG A 111 9.05 19.00 -3.75
C ARG A 111 9.62 18.46 -2.45
N LEU A 112 9.43 17.17 -2.20
CA LEU A 112 10.02 16.52 -1.01
C LEU A 112 11.55 16.52 -1.10
N LEU A 113 12.11 16.25 -2.27
CA LEU A 113 13.56 16.28 -2.51
C LEU A 113 14.12 17.70 -2.37
N ASP A 114 13.50 18.68 -3.00
CA ASP A 114 13.92 20.09 -2.98
C ASP A 114 13.85 20.71 -1.57
N ASN A 115 13.04 20.15 -0.68
CA ASN A 115 12.91 20.58 0.72
C ASN A 115 13.66 19.65 1.70
N ASP A 116 14.58 18.84 1.23
CA ASP A 116 15.42 17.95 2.04
C ASP A 116 14.62 16.94 2.91
N TYR A 117 13.41 16.56 2.49
CA TYR A 117 12.64 15.50 3.14
C TYR A 117 12.95 14.10 2.60
N LEU A 118 13.78 14.01 1.54
CA LEU A 118 14.25 12.74 1.00
C LEU A 118 15.77 12.67 1.12
N TYR A 119 16.27 11.52 1.53
CA TYR A 119 17.69 11.20 1.53
C TYR A 119 17.95 9.91 0.74
N ARG A 120 19.20 9.69 0.34
CA ARG A 120 19.61 8.47 -0.34
C ARG A 120 20.34 7.56 0.62
N GLU A 121 20.04 6.27 0.50
CA GLU A 121 20.73 5.22 1.25
C GLU A 121 20.92 3.99 0.37
N THR A 122 22.04 3.31 0.57
CA THR A 122 22.36 2.07 -0.14
C THR A 122 21.90 0.89 0.71
N GLU A 123 21.06 0.06 0.15
CA GLU A 123 20.61 -1.18 0.76
C GLU A 123 21.00 -2.40 -0.06
N LYS A 124 21.05 -3.56 0.60
CA LYS A 124 21.16 -4.85 -0.08
C LYS A 124 19.78 -5.37 -0.39
N GLN A 125 19.54 -5.71 -1.66
CA GLN A 125 18.32 -6.37 -2.11
C GLN A 125 18.61 -7.64 -2.87
N TRP A 126 17.64 -8.55 -2.89
CA TRP A 126 17.72 -9.77 -3.67
C TRP A 126 17.69 -9.45 -5.17
N TYR A 127 18.65 -9.98 -5.88
CA TYR A 127 18.78 -9.88 -7.32
C TYR A 127 18.75 -11.27 -7.95
N SER A 128 17.98 -11.42 -8.99
CA SER A 128 17.95 -12.65 -9.81
C SER A 128 18.85 -12.47 -11.03
N PRO A 129 20.02 -13.14 -11.09
CA PRO A 129 20.89 -13.07 -12.28
C PRO A 129 20.19 -13.58 -13.53
N ASN A 130 19.35 -14.59 -13.40
CA ASN A 130 18.64 -15.20 -14.52
C ASN A 130 17.54 -14.30 -15.10
N GLU A 131 16.87 -13.51 -14.24
CA GLU A 131 15.83 -12.57 -14.65
C GLU A 131 16.40 -11.17 -14.91
N ASN A 132 17.69 -10.96 -14.59
CA ASN A 132 18.40 -9.69 -14.72
C ASN A 132 17.66 -8.52 -14.05
N ARG A 133 17.12 -8.75 -12.84
CA ARG A 133 16.37 -7.75 -12.09
C ARG A 133 16.47 -7.93 -10.57
N PHE A 134 16.29 -6.84 -9.84
CA PHE A 134 16.01 -6.89 -8.41
C PHE A 134 14.61 -7.43 -8.16
N LEU A 135 14.47 -8.22 -7.10
CA LEU A 135 13.20 -8.83 -6.74
C LEU A 135 12.61 -8.15 -5.51
N PRO A 136 11.36 -7.65 -5.59
CA PRO A 136 10.60 -7.27 -4.42
C PRO A 136 10.39 -8.46 -3.47
N ASP A 137 10.20 -8.21 -2.19
CA ASP A 137 10.09 -9.24 -1.15
C ASP A 137 9.07 -10.34 -1.47
N ARG A 138 7.97 -9.99 -2.14
CA ARG A 138 6.91 -10.95 -2.54
C ARG A 138 7.30 -11.90 -3.67
N TYR A 139 8.38 -11.64 -4.36
CA TYR A 139 8.97 -12.54 -5.36
C TYR A 139 10.00 -13.48 -4.76
N VAL A 140 10.39 -13.25 -3.51
CA VAL A 140 11.35 -14.09 -2.78
C VAL A 140 10.60 -14.97 -1.82
N GLU A 141 10.94 -16.25 -1.80
CA GLU A 141 10.47 -17.21 -0.80
C GLU A 141 11.65 -18.04 -0.30
N GLY A 142 11.49 -18.64 0.86
CA GLY A 142 12.49 -19.45 1.50
C GLY A 142 12.01 -20.03 2.82
N THR A 143 12.90 -20.64 3.56
CA THR A 143 12.56 -21.17 4.88
C THR A 143 12.58 -20.06 5.93
N CYS A 144 11.50 -19.96 6.69
CA CYS A 144 11.36 -19.02 7.78
C CYS A 144 12.39 -19.31 8.89
N TYR A 145 13.20 -18.31 9.21
CA TYR A 145 14.22 -18.43 10.25
C TYR A 145 13.64 -18.48 11.69
N LEU A 146 12.33 -18.18 11.87
CA LEU A 146 11.64 -18.22 13.15
C LEU A 146 10.95 -19.56 13.43
N CYS A 147 10.31 -20.16 12.43
CA CYS A 147 9.49 -21.36 12.64
C CYS A 147 9.82 -22.54 11.73
N GLY A 148 10.73 -22.39 10.77
CA GLY A 148 11.11 -23.48 9.86
C GLY A 148 10.12 -23.72 8.70
N TYR A 149 9.09 -22.90 8.51
CA TYR A 149 8.17 -23.04 7.39
C TYR A 149 8.89 -22.79 6.05
N GLU A 150 8.86 -23.76 5.14
CA GLU A 150 9.71 -23.78 3.94
C GLU A 150 9.28 -22.82 2.81
N ASN A 151 8.05 -22.28 2.87
CA ASN A 151 7.50 -21.41 1.83
C ASN A 151 7.15 -20.01 2.38
N ALA A 152 7.96 -19.52 3.31
CA ALA A 152 7.81 -18.16 3.84
C ALA A 152 8.18 -17.14 2.76
N ARG A 153 7.43 -16.04 2.69
CA ARG A 153 7.70 -14.91 1.79
C ARG A 153 8.74 -13.99 2.41
N GLY A 154 9.36 -13.16 1.58
CA GLY A 154 10.37 -12.21 2.05
C GLY A 154 9.87 -11.18 3.05
N ASP A 155 8.57 -10.88 3.06
CA ASP A 155 7.94 -9.89 3.93
C ASP A 155 7.16 -10.52 5.10
N GLN A 156 6.70 -11.77 4.96
CA GLN A 156 5.82 -12.40 5.95
C GLN A 156 5.86 -13.92 5.88
N CYS A 157 5.71 -14.58 7.02
CA CYS A 157 5.57 -16.02 7.10
C CYS A 157 4.10 -16.44 7.21
N ASP A 158 3.60 -17.18 6.23
CA ASP A 158 2.24 -17.72 6.26
C ASP A 158 2.09 -18.85 7.32
N GLY A 159 3.18 -19.44 7.80
CA GLY A 159 3.17 -20.50 8.84
C GLY A 159 3.01 -19.97 10.26
N CYS A 160 3.72 -18.90 10.64
CA CYS A 160 3.65 -18.34 11.99
C CYS A 160 3.05 -16.93 12.07
N GLY A 161 2.73 -16.30 10.91
CA GLY A 161 2.15 -14.96 10.83
C GLY A 161 3.13 -13.82 11.12
N SER A 162 4.41 -14.10 11.37
CA SER A 162 5.41 -13.08 11.68
C SER A 162 5.83 -12.28 10.48
N ILE A 163 6.09 -10.99 10.66
CA ILE A 163 6.79 -10.16 9.69
C ILE A 163 8.24 -10.62 9.65
N LEU A 164 8.80 -10.77 8.46
CA LEU A 164 10.14 -11.26 8.23
C LEU A 164 11.04 -10.18 7.62
N ASP A 165 12.33 -10.30 7.88
CA ASP A 165 13.38 -9.68 7.10
C ASP A 165 13.76 -10.67 5.99
N GLY A 166 13.39 -10.35 4.75
CA GLY A 166 13.63 -11.23 3.59
C GLY A 166 15.10 -11.57 3.38
N LYS A 167 16.01 -10.75 3.91
CA LYS A 167 17.46 -10.98 3.83
C LYS A 167 17.92 -12.14 4.73
N LYS A 168 17.12 -12.52 5.74
CA LYS A 168 17.41 -13.59 6.71
C LYS A 168 16.72 -14.92 6.37
N LEU A 169 15.95 -14.99 5.30
CA LEU A 169 15.38 -16.26 4.84
C LEU A 169 16.48 -17.29 4.61
N VAL A 170 16.23 -18.51 5.02
CA VAL A 170 17.11 -19.65 4.75
C VAL A 170 16.75 -20.21 3.38
N ASP A 171 17.77 -20.52 2.56
CA ASP A 171 17.59 -20.99 1.20
C ASP A 171 16.64 -20.14 0.33
N PRO A 172 16.92 -18.81 0.21
CA PRO A 172 16.07 -17.92 -0.55
C PRO A 172 16.08 -18.28 -2.03
N ARG A 173 14.89 -18.26 -2.65
CA ARG A 173 14.70 -18.57 -4.07
C ARG A 173 13.66 -17.63 -4.69
N SER A 174 13.74 -17.44 -6.01
CA SER A 174 12.70 -16.73 -6.76
C SER A 174 11.45 -17.59 -6.92
N ARG A 175 10.28 -17.02 -6.64
CA ARG A 175 8.99 -17.68 -6.87
C ARG A 175 8.71 -18.00 -8.32
N THR A 176 9.30 -17.25 -9.24
CA THR A 176 9.05 -17.37 -10.68
C THR A 176 9.84 -18.47 -11.36
N GLY A 177 10.82 -19.09 -10.70
CA GLY A 177 11.64 -20.08 -11.36
C GLY A 177 12.51 -20.95 -10.46
N ASN A 178 12.36 -20.90 -9.16
CA ASN A 178 13.21 -21.65 -8.19
C ASN A 178 14.72 -21.40 -8.40
N LEU A 179 15.07 -20.19 -8.82
CA LEU A 179 16.40 -19.79 -9.24
C LEU A 179 17.18 -19.20 -8.06
N SER A 180 18.49 -19.38 -8.10
CA SER A 180 19.40 -18.82 -7.09
C SER A 180 19.35 -17.30 -7.10
N LEU A 181 19.39 -16.72 -5.91
CA LEU A 181 19.40 -15.27 -5.68
C LEU A 181 20.74 -14.85 -5.09
N GLU A 182 21.11 -13.61 -5.33
CA GLU A 182 22.26 -12.97 -4.69
C GLU A 182 21.88 -11.61 -4.13
N LEU A 183 22.52 -11.20 -3.03
CA LEU A 183 22.34 -9.87 -2.48
C LEU A 183 23.25 -8.88 -3.22
N ARG A 184 22.66 -7.84 -3.78
CA ARG A 184 23.39 -6.72 -4.42
C ARG A 184 23.02 -5.41 -3.79
N ASP A 185 23.98 -4.50 -3.78
CA ASP A 185 23.75 -3.12 -3.32
C ASP A 185 22.90 -2.37 -4.35
N THR A 186 21.93 -1.60 -3.85
CA THR A 186 21.08 -0.71 -4.66
C THR A 186 20.79 0.56 -3.86
N GLU A 187 20.78 1.71 -4.55
CA GLU A 187 20.51 3.01 -3.94
C GLU A 187 19.03 3.35 -4.04
N HIS A 188 18.45 3.79 -2.93
CA HIS A 188 17.04 4.18 -2.84
C HIS A 188 16.90 5.55 -2.19
N PHE A 189 15.76 6.20 -2.46
CA PHE A 189 15.32 7.37 -1.74
C PHE A 189 14.43 6.97 -0.57
N PHE A 190 14.74 7.53 0.59
CA PHE A 190 13.97 7.36 1.83
C PHE A 190 13.35 8.66 2.25
N LEU A 191 12.12 8.61 2.78
CA LEU A 191 11.45 9.74 3.37
C LEU A 191 11.95 9.93 4.81
N ASP A 192 12.51 11.11 5.11
CA ASP A 192 12.93 11.48 6.45
C ASP A 192 11.71 11.79 7.33
N LEU A 193 11.12 10.76 7.89
CA LEU A 193 9.97 10.88 8.78
C LEU A 193 10.32 11.61 10.06
N ALA A 194 11.57 11.55 10.53
CA ALA A 194 12.00 12.26 11.73
C ALA A 194 11.84 13.79 11.59
N LYS A 195 12.14 14.34 10.41
CA LYS A 195 11.89 15.75 10.10
C LYS A 195 10.41 16.14 10.07
N LEU A 196 9.54 15.21 9.68
CA LEU A 196 8.10 15.44 9.57
C LEU A 196 7.34 15.18 10.88
N ALA A 197 7.90 14.38 11.76
CA ALA A 197 7.23 13.91 12.98
C ALA A 197 6.66 15.01 13.87
N PRO A 198 7.37 16.14 14.14
CA PRO A 198 6.81 17.22 14.96
C PRO A 198 5.54 17.80 14.37
N GLN A 199 5.51 18.02 13.05
CA GLN A 199 4.36 18.57 12.33
C GLN A 199 3.19 17.57 12.29
N ILE A 200 3.48 16.29 12.08
CA ILE A 200 2.48 15.21 12.08
C ILE A 200 1.89 15.05 13.48
N SER A 201 2.72 15.07 14.52
CA SER A 201 2.26 14.99 15.92
C SER A 201 1.36 16.17 16.27
N GLU A 202 1.76 17.39 15.93
CA GLU A 202 0.92 18.58 16.14
C GLU A 202 -0.41 18.47 15.39
N TYR A 203 -0.40 17.97 14.17
CA TYR A 203 -1.62 17.71 13.39
C TYR A 203 -2.52 16.66 14.04
N LEU A 204 -1.95 15.59 14.60
CA LEU A 204 -2.70 14.52 15.24
C LEU A 204 -3.31 14.94 16.60
N GLU A 205 -2.77 15.96 17.26
CA GLU A 205 -3.30 16.49 18.52
C GLU A 205 -4.42 17.53 18.32
N LYS A 206 -4.53 18.13 17.11
CA LYS A 206 -5.53 19.16 16.82
C LYS A 206 -6.85 18.58 16.33
N ASP A 207 -7.96 18.96 16.98
CA ASP A 207 -9.35 18.79 16.52
C ASP A 207 -9.71 17.38 16.02
N LYS A 208 -9.22 16.33 16.69
CA LYS A 208 -9.42 14.94 16.29
C LYS A 208 -10.48 14.18 17.11
N ASP A 209 -11.26 14.86 17.91
CA ASP A 209 -12.30 14.25 18.79
C ASP A 209 -13.33 13.43 17.99
N HIS A 210 -13.52 13.76 16.70
CA HIS A 210 -14.40 13.03 15.80
C HIS A 210 -13.73 11.82 15.10
N TRP A 211 -12.41 11.63 15.28
CA TRP A 211 -11.71 10.49 14.72
C TRP A 211 -11.91 9.23 15.56
N ARG A 212 -12.01 8.10 14.90
CA ARG A 212 -12.11 6.82 15.58
C ARG A 212 -10.79 6.48 16.29
N SER A 213 -10.87 5.88 17.47
CA SER A 213 -9.69 5.50 18.25
C SER A 213 -8.76 4.53 17.53
N ASN A 214 -9.31 3.64 16.69
CA ASN A 214 -8.54 2.72 15.84
C ASN A 214 -7.82 3.40 14.67
N VAL A 215 -8.04 4.68 14.44
CA VAL A 215 -7.27 5.51 13.50
C VAL A 215 -6.17 6.27 14.24
N ILE A 216 -6.54 6.99 15.32
CA ILE A 216 -5.61 7.84 16.06
C ILE A 216 -4.46 7.04 16.68
N LYS A 217 -4.77 5.92 17.37
CA LYS A 217 -3.75 5.12 18.05
C LYS A 217 -2.66 4.61 17.12
N PRO A 218 -2.98 3.94 15.99
CA PRO A 218 -1.96 3.51 15.04
C PRO A 218 -1.18 4.68 14.43
N SER A 219 -1.84 5.80 14.13
CA SER A 219 -1.16 6.98 13.56
C SER A 219 -0.12 7.56 14.51
N ARG A 220 -0.44 7.69 15.81
CA ARG A 220 0.51 8.11 16.83
C ARG A 220 1.66 7.11 16.98
N TYR A 221 1.35 5.82 17.02
CA TYR A 221 2.35 4.76 17.13
C TYR A 221 3.33 4.78 15.95
N THR A 222 2.83 4.87 14.72
CA THR A 222 3.68 4.96 13.52
C THR A 222 4.57 6.20 13.54
N CYS A 223 4.03 7.36 13.95
CA CYS A 223 4.80 8.58 14.07
C CYS A 223 5.95 8.44 15.08
N LEU A 224 5.71 7.81 16.23
CA LEU A 224 6.72 7.61 17.28
C LEU A 224 7.78 6.57 16.90
N LEU A 225 7.39 5.48 16.22
CA LEU A 225 8.31 4.42 15.77
C LEU A 225 9.39 4.92 14.82
N TYR A 226 9.04 5.82 13.93
CA TYR A 226 9.96 6.33 12.92
C TYR A 226 10.76 7.55 13.39
N THR A 227 10.55 8.01 14.63
CA THR A 227 11.22 9.20 15.19
C THR A 227 12.15 8.92 16.34
N SER A 228 12.13 7.71 16.88
CA SER A 228 13.05 7.28 17.94
C SER A 228 14.07 6.29 17.39
N ASP A 229 15.30 6.33 17.90
CA ASP A 229 16.35 5.33 17.65
C ASP A 229 15.93 3.89 18.03
N ALA A 230 14.78 3.74 18.68
CA ALA A 230 14.10 2.47 18.91
C ALA A 230 13.66 1.73 17.64
N ALA A 231 13.78 2.34 16.45
CA ALA A 231 13.57 1.64 15.20
C ALA A 231 14.60 0.53 14.97
N ASP A 232 15.79 0.64 15.54
CA ASP A 232 16.85 -0.38 15.47
C ASP A 232 16.68 -1.51 16.49
N GLU A 233 15.91 -1.31 17.57
CA GLU A 233 15.61 -2.32 18.59
C GLU A 233 14.20 -2.92 18.40
N ARG A 234 13.87 -3.38 17.21
CA ARG A 234 12.71 -4.26 17.06
C ARG A 234 13.02 -5.64 17.59
N SER A 235 12.95 -5.79 18.89
CA SER A 235 12.61 -7.09 19.44
C SER A 235 11.20 -7.43 18.99
N SER A 236 11.07 -8.54 18.28
CA SER A 236 9.83 -9.11 17.74
C SER A 236 8.83 -9.53 18.83
N GLU A 237 9.01 -9.10 20.06
CA GLU A 237 8.26 -9.57 21.22
C GLU A 237 6.97 -8.80 21.52
N ASP A 238 6.76 -7.61 20.95
CA ASP A 238 5.63 -6.75 21.35
C ASP A 238 4.43 -6.71 20.37
N LEU A 239 4.40 -7.54 19.34
CA LEU A 239 3.22 -7.66 18.45
C LEU A 239 2.30 -8.84 18.79
N GLY A 240 2.49 -9.47 19.93
CA GLY A 240 1.64 -10.49 20.50
C GLY A 240 0.49 -9.92 21.32
N GLY A 241 -0.46 -9.27 20.68
CA GLY A 241 -1.66 -8.73 21.33
C GLY A 241 -2.92 -9.02 20.55
N ARG A 242 -3.52 -10.20 20.75
CA ARG A 242 -4.90 -10.67 20.68
C ARG A 242 -5.90 -9.84 19.89
#